data_5d71193745764c7ea09724c010d5d8cd
#
_entry.id   5d71193745764c7ea09724c010d5d8cd
#
_cell.length_a   1.000
_cell.length_b   1.000
_cell.length_c   1.000
_cell.angle_alpha   90.00
_cell.angle_beta   90.00
_cell.angle_gamma   90.00
#
_symmetry.space_group_name_H-M   'P 1'
#
loop_
_entity.id
_entity.type
_entity.pdbx_description
1 polymer ?
#
loop_
_entity_poly.entity_id
_entity_poly.type
_entity_poly.pdbx_seq_one_letter_code
_entity_poly.pdbx_strand_id
1 'polypeptide(L)'
;TEQALALLDQAVQQAPQMPRGWLALSALKAQAGQAPAALDALVTLSTQAPQGLPLAARAMADLARQTGREPQVLALLQACHDRAPSLDVTEALASLSTDPGAVRARYLAHLEREPSLVIATQWLAGETLSEPDAQKRVQAALEQASAPLRRYRCAACGFEARQHFWQCPGCQGWDSYPARRVEEL
;
A
#
# COMPACT_ATOMS: atom_id res chain seq x y z
N THR A 1 7.33 -24.78 8.85
CA THR A 1 7.72 -23.51 8.16
C THR A 1 8.36 -23.79 6.81
N GLU A 2 9.34 -24.71 6.69
CA GLU A 2 10.02 -25.04 5.42
C GLU A 2 9.07 -25.59 4.35
N GLN A 3 8.17 -26.51 4.71
CA GLN A 3 7.17 -27.05 3.77
C GLN A 3 6.24 -25.96 3.24
N ALA A 4 5.84 -25.00 4.10
CA ALA A 4 4.99 -23.89 3.67
C ALA A 4 5.72 -22.96 2.69
N LEU A 5 7.00 -22.70 2.91
CA LEU A 5 7.84 -21.94 1.97
C LEU A 5 7.95 -22.64 0.62
N ALA A 6 8.26 -23.94 0.62
CA ALA A 6 8.36 -24.74 -0.60
C ALA A 6 7.04 -24.74 -1.40
N LEU A 7 5.90 -24.89 -0.72
CA LEU A 7 4.57 -24.84 -1.37
C LEU A 7 4.27 -23.46 -1.95
N LEU A 8 4.62 -22.37 -1.25
CA LEU A 8 4.43 -21.03 -1.76
C LEU A 8 5.36 -20.72 -2.92
N ASP A 9 6.61 -21.16 -2.89
CA ASP A 9 7.54 -21.04 -4.02
C ASP A 9 6.98 -21.78 -5.27
N GLN A 10 6.42 -22.98 -5.11
CA GLN A 10 5.73 -23.67 -6.21
C GLN A 10 4.49 -22.92 -6.69
N ALA A 11 3.69 -22.39 -5.78
CA ALA A 11 2.46 -21.66 -6.12
C ALA A 11 2.74 -20.40 -6.96
N VAL A 12 3.78 -19.62 -6.61
CA VAL A 12 4.15 -18.42 -7.39
C VAL A 12 4.78 -18.76 -8.75
N GLN A 13 5.40 -19.93 -8.88
CA GLN A 13 5.89 -20.42 -10.17
C GLN A 13 4.74 -20.86 -11.09
N GLN A 14 3.70 -21.51 -10.54
CA GLN A 14 2.54 -21.98 -11.31
C GLN A 14 1.59 -20.83 -11.69
N ALA A 15 1.45 -19.84 -10.83
CA ALA A 15 0.53 -18.70 -11.02
C ALA A 15 1.21 -17.36 -10.68
N PRO A 16 2.24 -16.93 -11.44
CA PRO A 16 3.03 -15.75 -11.11
C PRO A 16 2.20 -14.43 -11.15
N GLN A 17 1.10 -14.40 -11.89
CA GLN A 17 0.20 -13.25 -11.98
C GLN A 17 -0.74 -13.10 -10.77
N MET A 18 -0.71 -14.03 -9.81
CA MET A 18 -1.57 -14.00 -8.62
C MET A 18 -0.86 -13.30 -7.44
N PRO A 19 -1.27 -12.07 -7.05
CA PRO A 19 -0.58 -11.30 -6.00
C PRO A 19 -0.54 -12.01 -4.65
N ARG A 20 -1.59 -12.77 -4.33
CA ARG A 20 -1.74 -13.48 -3.05
C ARG A 20 -0.55 -14.38 -2.74
N GLY A 21 -0.05 -15.13 -3.74
CA GLY A 21 1.10 -16.03 -3.57
C GLY A 21 2.35 -15.28 -3.14
N TRP A 22 2.67 -14.20 -3.84
CA TRP A 22 3.85 -13.36 -3.55
C TRP A 22 3.77 -12.68 -2.19
N LEU A 23 2.61 -12.15 -1.83
CA LEU A 23 2.38 -11.51 -0.52
C LEU A 23 2.53 -12.52 0.62
N ALA A 24 1.97 -13.73 0.47
CA ALA A 24 2.10 -14.79 1.45
C ALA A 24 3.56 -15.28 1.58
N LEU A 25 4.25 -15.45 0.44
CA LEU A 25 5.65 -15.85 0.41
C LEU A 25 6.55 -14.82 1.10
N SER A 26 6.36 -13.55 0.78
CA SER A 26 7.10 -12.46 1.43
C SER A 26 6.84 -12.42 2.94
N ALA A 27 5.58 -12.50 3.36
CA ALA A 27 5.22 -12.48 4.78
C ALA A 27 5.87 -13.64 5.55
N LEU A 28 5.86 -14.84 4.98
CA LEU A 28 6.45 -16.02 5.61
C LEU A 28 7.99 -15.94 5.66
N LYS A 29 8.64 -15.44 4.60
CA LYS A 29 10.09 -15.19 4.57
C LYS A 29 10.48 -14.13 5.61
N ALA A 30 9.71 -13.05 5.74
CA ALA A 30 9.95 -12.03 6.76
C ALA A 30 9.83 -12.58 8.19
N GLN A 31 8.80 -13.39 8.47
CA GLN A 31 8.63 -14.08 9.76
C GLN A 31 9.79 -15.05 10.06
N ALA A 32 10.39 -15.63 9.04
CA ALA A 32 11.58 -16.49 9.18
C ALA A 32 12.89 -15.68 9.30
N GLY A 33 12.85 -14.35 9.41
CA GLY A 33 14.03 -13.49 9.52
C GLY A 33 14.78 -13.29 8.18
N GLN A 34 14.19 -13.68 7.06
CA GLN A 34 14.78 -13.59 5.72
C GLN A 34 14.32 -12.30 5.01
N ALA A 35 14.55 -11.15 5.64
CA ALA A 35 14.07 -9.86 5.14
C ALA A 35 14.52 -9.54 3.69
N PRO A 36 15.79 -9.80 3.26
CA PRO A 36 16.18 -9.61 1.86
C PRO A 36 15.35 -10.45 0.89
N ALA A 37 15.17 -11.74 1.17
CA ALA A 37 14.39 -12.64 0.32
C ALA A 37 12.89 -12.32 0.33
N ALA A 38 12.38 -11.79 1.45
CA ALA A 38 11.01 -11.29 1.53
C ALA A 38 10.81 -10.07 0.61
N LEU A 39 11.76 -9.13 0.61
CA LEU A 39 11.72 -7.98 -0.28
C LEU A 39 11.83 -8.39 -1.74
N ASP A 40 12.71 -9.34 -2.09
CA ASP A 40 12.86 -9.83 -3.47
C ASP A 40 11.56 -10.45 -4.01
N ALA A 41 10.79 -11.14 -3.17
CA ALA A 41 9.46 -11.65 -3.56
C ALA A 41 8.49 -10.51 -3.91
N LEU A 42 8.49 -9.39 -3.16
CA LEU A 42 7.65 -8.23 -3.47
C LEU A 42 8.15 -7.42 -4.68
N VAL A 43 9.45 -7.35 -4.88
CA VAL A 43 10.03 -6.78 -6.11
C VAL A 43 9.57 -7.59 -7.32
N THR A 44 9.58 -8.92 -7.23
CA THR A 44 9.07 -9.79 -8.29
C THR A 44 7.56 -9.60 -8.51
N LEU A 45 6.76 -9.45 -7.44
CA LEU A 45 5.33 -9.14 -7.54
C LEU A 45 5.09 -7.88 -8.38
N SER A 46 5.90 -6.85 -8.23
CA SER A 46 5.71 -5.58 -8.96
C SER A 46 5.77 -5.73 -10.48
N THR A 47 6.41 -6.79 -10.98
CA THR A 47 6.51 -7.10 -12.40
C THR A 47 5.54 -8.19 -12.84
N GLN A 48 5.35 -9.23 -12.03
CA GLN A 48 4.53 -10.40 -12.38
C GLN A 48 3.04 -10.17 -12.09
N ALA A 49 2.72 -9.40 -11.05
CA ALA A 49 1.35 -9.15 -10.59
C ALA A 49 1.16 -7.68 -10.15
N PRO A 50 1.40 -6.69 -11.04
CA PRO A 50 1.43 -5.27 -10.70
C PRO A 50 0.13 -4.74 -10.09
N GLN A 51 -1.01 -5.37 -10.38
CA GLN A 51 -2.30 -5.04 -9.79
C GLN A 51 -2.34 -5.24 -8.27
N GLY A 52 -1.44 -6.08 -7.71
CA GLY A 52 -1.32 -6.32 -6.28
C GLY A 52 -0.34 -5.38 -5.57
N LEU A 53 0.34 -4.49 -6.30
CA LEU A 53 1.38 -3.62 -5.74
C LEU A 53 0.87 -2.71 -4.60
N PRO A 54 -0.35 -2.12 -4.65
CA PRO A 54 -0.84 -1.32 -3.54
C PRO A 54 -0.85 -2.09 -2.21
N LEU A 55 -1.19 -3.39 -2.23
CA LEU A 55 -1.17 -4.24 -1.04
C LEU A 55 0.25 -4.55 -0.52
N ALA A 56 1.25 -4.51 -1.41
CA ALA A 56 2.66 -4.77 -1.11
C ALA A 56 3.42 -3.53 -0.66
N ALA A 57 2.98 -2.33 -1.04
CA ALA A 57 3.76 -1.09 -1.01
C ALA A 57 4.31 -0.77 0.40
N ARG A 58 3.48 -0.88 1.44
CA ARG A 58 3.90 -0.65 2.82
C ARG A 58 4.96 -1.67 3.27
N ALA A 59 4.72 -2.95 3.03
CA ALA A 59 5.67 -4.01 3.40
C ALA A 59 7.01 -3.84 2.65
N MET A 60 6.97 -3.42 1.39
CA MET A 60 8.18 -3.09 0.62
C MET A 60 8.96 -1.96 1.27
N ALA A 61 8.29 -0.89 1.71
CA ALA A 61 8.95 0.24 2.38
C ALA A 61 9.58 -0.21 3.72
N ASP A 62 8.88 -1.00 4.51
CA ASP A 62 9.37 -1.49 5.80
C ASP A 62 10.56 -2.44 5.62
N LEU A 63 10.49 -3.38 4.67
CA LEU A 63 11.59 -4.29 4.33
C LEU A 63 12.78 -3.56 3.71
N ALA A 64 12.55 -2.51 2.92
CA ALA A 64 13.62 -1.67 2.37
C ALA A 64 14.48 -1.06 3.47
N ARG A 65 13.85 -0.47 4.51
CA ARG A 65 14.57 0.08 5.67
C ARG A 65 15.35 -0.99 6.43
N GLN A 66 14.78 -2.18 6.60
CA GLN A 66 15.46 -3.29 7.29
C GLN A 66 16.68 -3.79 6.52
N THR A 67 16.67 -3.68 5.20
CA THR A 67 17.71 -4.23 4.31
C THR A 67 18.65 -3.18 3.72
N GLY A 68 18.45 -1.89 4.00
CA GLY A 68 19.23 -0.79 3.43
C GLY A 68 19.02 -0.61 1.91
N ARG A 69 17.84 -1.00 1.40
CA ARG A 69 17.52 -0.95 -0.04
C ARG A 69 16.48 0.13 -0.39
N GLU A 70 16.36 1.17 0.44
CA GLU A 70 15.40 2.26 0.26
C GLU A 70 15.50 2.93 -1.12
N PRO A 71 16.69 3.26 -1.66
CA PRO A 71 16.79 3.91 -2.97
C PRO A 71 16.22 3.04 -4.11
N GLN A 72 16.44 1.72 -4.04
CA GLN A 72 15.94 0.77 -5.03
C GLN A 72 14.40 0.71 -5.00
N VAL A 73 13.84 0.56 -3.80
CA VAL A 73 12.38 0.44 -3.62
C VAL A 73 11.69 1.76 -3.95
N LEU A 74 12.29 2.89 -3.58
CA LEU A 74 11.78 4.22 -3.92
C LEU A 74 11.68 4.40 -5.44
N ALA A 75 12.74 4.08 -6.18
CA ALA A 75 12.73 4.18 -7.65
C ALA A 75 11.67 3.26 -8.28
N LEU A 76 11.52 2.03 -7.76
CA LEU A 76 10.54 1.07 -8.25
C LEU A 76 9.10 1.54 -7.99
N LEU A 77 8.79 1.92 -6.76
CA LEU A 77 7.46 2.41 -6.39
C LEU A 77 7.12 3.69 -7.14
N GLN A 78 8.08 4.61 -7.36
CA GLN A 78 7.89 5.81 -8.16
C GLN A 78 7.51 5.47 -9.60
N ALA A 79 8.27 4.59 -10.26
CA ALA A 79 7.98 4.17 -11.63
C ALA A 79 6.61 3.47 -11.77
N CYS A 80 6.17 2.75 -10.74
CA CYS A 80 4.85 2.15 -10.72
C CYS A 80 3.75 3.18 -10.50
N HIS A 81 3.95 4.13 -9.56
CA HIS A 81 3.02 5.22 -9.28
C HIS A 81 2.80 6.13 -10.48
N ASP A 82 3.85 6.41 -11.26
CA ASP A 82 3.76 7.24 -12.46
C ASP A 82 2.86 6.62 -13.54
N ARG A 83 2.78 5.29 -13.58
CA ARG A 83 1.91 4.53 -14.51
C ARG A 83 0.49 4.38 -13.99
N ALA A 84 0.34 4.10 -12.71
CA ALA A 84 -0.94 3.85 -12.05
C ALA A 84 -0.89 4.40 -10.61
N PRO A 85 -1.32 5.65 -10.40
CA PRO A 85 -1.39 6.25 -9.08
C PRO A 85 -2.21 5.40 -8.10
N SER A 86 -1.78 5.36 -6.84
CA SER A 86 -2.47 4.64 -5.77
C SER A 86 -2.17 5.29 -4.43
N LEU A 87 -3.17 5.36 -3.55
CA LEU A 87 -3.03 5.86 -2.18
C LEU A 87 -1.96 5.12 -1.40
N ASP A 88 -2.02 3.80 -1.39
CA ASP A 88 -1.08 2.96 -0.63
C ASP A 88 0.37 3.13 -1.14
N VAL A 89 0.56 3.29 -2.45
CA VAL A 89 1.88 3.54 -3.04
C VAL A 89 2.36 4.95 -2.69
N THR A 90 1.49 5.97 -2.74
CA THR A 90 1.83 7.35 -2.36
C THR A 90 2.27 7.42 -0.89
N GLU A 91 1.53 6.77 0.01
CA GLU A 91 1.89 6.69 1.44
C GLU A 91 3.23 5.95 1.67
N ALA A 92 3.46 4.85 0.95
CA ALA A 92 4.72 4.11 1.04
C ALA A 92 5.92 4.95 0.56
N LEU A 93 5.77 5.64 -0.56
CA LEU A 93 6.77 6.57 -1.09
C LEU A 93 7.06 7.73 -0.11
N ALA A 94 6.02 8.32 0.49
CA ALA A 94 6.17 9.36 1.51
C ALA A 94 6.92 8.83 2.74
N SER A 95 6.61 7.61 3.16
CA SER A 95 7.25 6.98 4.32
C SER A 95 8.75 6.70 4.11
N LEU A 96 9.20 6.48 2.87
CA LEU A 96 10.61 6.25 2.54
C LEU A 96 11.43 7.54 2.47
N SER A 97 10.79 8.70 2.40
CA SER A 97 11.46 9.99 2.37
C SER A 97 11.71 10.51 3.79
N THR A 98 12.92 10.99 4.04
CA THR A 98 13.29 11.69 5.28
C THR A 98 13.18 13.21 5.15
N ASP A 99 12.97 13.72 3.93
CA ASP A 99 12.81 15.14 3.66
C ASP A 99 11.32 15.53 3.67
N PRO A 100 10.87 16.36 4.64
CA PRO A 100 9.48 16.83 4.72
C PRO A 100 9.05 17.61 3.46
N GLY A 101 9.98 18.33 2.80
CA GLY A 101 9.69 19.06 1.57
C GLY A 101 9.37 18.12 0.41
N ALA A 102 10.13 17.03 0.27
CA ALA A 102 9.87 16.01 -0.73
C ALA A 102 8.55 15.26 -0.47
N VAL A 103 8.21 14.98 0.79
CA VAL A 103 6.92 14.38 1.16
C VAL A 103 5.76 15.31 0.78
N ARG A 104 5.85 16.59 1.11
CA ARG A 104 4.87 17.61 0.75
C ARG A 104 4.67 17.70 -0.77
N ALA A 105 5.75 17.82 -1.52
CA ALA A 105 5.70 17.90 -2.98
C ALA A 105 5.04 16.65 -3.59
N ARG A 106 5.29 15.48 -3.05
CA ARG A 106 4.69 14.22 -3.48
C ARG A 106 3.17 14.18 -3.29
N TYR A 107 2.68 14.63 -2.13
CA TYR A 107 1.25 14.70 -1.89
C TYR A 107 0.58 15.71 -2.84
N LEU A 108 1.17 16.87 -3.07
CA LEU A 108 0.66 17.86 -4.03
C LEU A 108 0.62 17.29 -5.45
N ALA A 109 1.70 16.64 -5.90
CA ALA A 109 1.74 16.01 -7.22
C ALA A 109 0.68 14.89 -7.39
N HIS A 110 0.36 14.17 -6.32
CA HIS A 110 -0.75 13.22 -6.36
C HIS A 110 -2.10 13.93 -6.52
N LEU A 111 -2.35 14.98 -5.72
CA LEU A 111 -3.60 15.74 -5.75
C LEU A 111 -3.85 16.45 -7.08
N GLU A 112 -2.79 16.85 -7.80
CA GLU A 112 -2.90 17.42 -9.15
C GLU A 112 -3.40 16.39 -10.19
N ARG A 113 -3.10 15.11 -9.97
CA ARG A 113 -3.50 14.01 -10.86
C ARG A 113 -4.84 13.40 -10.46
N GLU A 114 -5.01 13.14 -9.18
CA GLU A 114 -6.19 12.49 -8.61
C GLU A 114 -6.62 13.21 -7.32
N PRO A 115 -7.77 13.89 -7.29
CA PRO A 115 -8.31 14.48 -6.08
C PRO A 115 -8.54 13.42 -5.01
N SER A 116 -7.97 13.61 -3.81
CA SER A 116 -8.04 12.66 -2.70
C SER A 116 -8.18 13.38 -1.37
N LEU A 117 -9.26 13.12 -0.66
CA LEU A 117 -9.46 13.61 0.69
C LEU A 117 -8.47 12.98 1.68
N VAL A 118 -8.13 11.71 1.46
CA VAL A 118 -7.14 10.99 2.27
C VAL A 118 -5.76 11.66 2.15
N ILE A 119 -5.30 11.93 0.93
CA ILE A 119 -4.00 12.57 0.71
C ILE A 119 -4.01 14.03 1.18
N ALA A 120 -5.10 14.77 0.94
CA ALA A 120 -5.24 16.14 1.45
C ALA A 120 -5.15 16.21 2.98
N THR A 121 -5.74 15.23 3.67
CA THR A 121 -5.65 15.09 5.13
C THR A 121 -4.20 14.82 5.58
N GLN A 122 -3.47 13.96 4.87
CA GLN A 122 -2.05 13.65 5.14
C GLN A 122 -1.15 14.87 4.87
N TRP A 123 -1.41 15.59 3.78
CA TRP A 123 -0.68 16.82 3.47
C TRP A 123 -0.86 17.86 4.57
N LEU A 124 -2.11 18.11 5.01
CA LEU A 124 -2.42 19.08 6.06
C LEU A 124 -1.79 18.70 7.42
N ALA A 125 -1.66 17.40 7.72
CA ALA A 125 -1.00 16.93 8.94
C ALA A 125 0.49 17.32 9.00
N GLY A 126 1.12 17.52 7.85
CA GLY A 126 2.50 17.99 7.72
C GLY A 126 2.68 19.50 7.71
N GLU A 127 1.57 20.28 7.69
CA GLU A 127 1.60 21.74 7.67
C GLU A 127 1.54 22.34 9.08
N THR A 128 2.02 23.58 9.19
CA THR A 128 1.87 24.38 10.43
C THR A 128 1.06 25.62 10.09
N LEU A 129 -0.13 25.71 10.61
CA LEU A 129 -1.01 26.88 10.44
C LEU A 129 -0.78 27.89 11.58
N SER A 130 -1.18 29.14 11.35
CA SER A 130 -1.05 30.24 12.31
C SER A 130 -1.87 30.04 13.59
N GLU A 131 -2.93 29.22 13.54
CA GLU A 131 -3.82 28.94 14.66
C GLU A 131 -3.80 27.43 15.02
N PRO A 132 -2.94 26.98 15.96
CA PRO A 132 -2.76 25.56 16.26
C PRO A 132 -4.03 24.85 16.74
N ASP A 133 -4.90 25.51 17.50
CA ASP A 133 -6.14 24.91 18.00
C ASP A 133 -7.20 24.78 16.90
N ALA A 134 -7.24 25.70 15.94
CA ALA A 134 -8.07 25.59 14.77
C ALA A 134 -7.56 24.45 13.87
N GLN A 135 -6.25 24.37 13.69
CA GLN A 135 -5.61 23.28 12.93
C GLN A 135 -5.98 21.91 13.49
N LYS A 136 -5.86 21.69 14.80
CA LYS A 136 -6.21 20.43 15.44
C LYS A 136 -7.67 20.03 15.19
N ARG A 137 -8.60 21.00 15.29
CA ARG A 137 -10.03 20.75 15.05
C ARG A 137 -10.31 20.39 13.59
N VAL A 138 -9.71 21.10 12.66
CA VAL A 138 -9.84 20.81 11.22
C VAL A 138 -9.23 19.46 10.90
N GLN A 139 -8.04 19.18 11.41
CA GLN A 139 -7.36 17.88 11.21
C GLN A 139 -8.21 16.72 11.71
N ALA A 140 -8.76 16.81 12.92
CA ALA A 140 -9.62 15.76 13.49
C ALA A 140 -10.90 15.56 12.65
N ALA A 141 -11.51 16.64 12.15
CA ALA A 141 -12.69 16.55 11.28
C ALA A 141 -12.36 15.85 9.95
N LEU A 142 -11.23 16.19 9.33
CA LEU A 142 -10.77 15.56 8.08
C LEU A 142 -10.41 14.08 8.28
N GLU A 143 -9.74 13.73 9.37
CA GLU A 143 -9.45 12.34 9.73
C GLU A 143 -10.73 11.51 9.90
N GLN A 144 -11.72 12.06 10.58
CA GLN A 144 -13.02 11.42 10.74
C GLN A 144 -13.74 11.25 9.40
N ALA A 145 -13.75 12.27 8.56
CA ALA A 145 -14.41 12.24 7.25
C ALA A 145 -13.72 11.30 6.27
N SER A 146 -12.38 11.24 6.29
CA SER A 146 -11.59 10.38 5.39
C SER A 146 -11.49 8.92 5.85
N ALA A 147 -11.79 8.60 7.13
CA ALA A 147 -11.64 7.25 7.66
C ALA A 147 -12.44 6.16 6.88
N PRO A 148 -13.68 6.38 6.43
CA PRO A 148 -14.39 5.41 5.59
C PRO A 148 -13.73 5.21 4.22
N LEU A 149 -13.12 6.24 3.66
CA LEU A 149 -12.49 6.24 2.34
C LEU A 149 -11.23 5.36 2.28
N ARG A 150 -10.59 5.13 3.43
CA ARG A 150 -9.43 4.23 3.58
C ARG A 150 -9.79 2.75 3.61
N ARG A 151 -11.08 2.40 3.57
CA ARG A 151 -11.53 1.00 3.57
C ARG A 151 -11.35 0.38 2.20
N TYR A 152 -11.40 -0.96 2.18
CA TYR A 152 -11.59 -1.75 0.97
C TYR A 152 -13.06 -2.12 0.85
N ARG A 153 -13.56 -2.29 -0.38
CA ARG A 153 -14.95 -2.67 -0.67
C ARG A 153 -14.97 -3.88 -1.58
N CYS A 154 -15.79 -4.87 -1.22
CA CYS A 154 -16.06 -6.03 -2.07
C CYS A 154 -16.84 -5.59 -3.32
N ALA A 155 -16.33 -5.88 -4.51
CA ALA A 155 -17.02 -5.56 -5.77
C ALA A 155 -18.30 -6.39 -5.99
N ALA A 156 -18.41 -7.56 -5.34
CA ALA A 156 -19.55 -8.43 -5.51
C ALA A 156 -20.75 -8.07 -4.60
N CYS A 157 -20.51 -7.65 -3.34
CA CYS A 157 -21.61 -7.42 -2.38
C CYS A 157 -21.55 -6.07 -1.66
N GLY A 158 -20.51 -5.25 -1.89
CA GLY A 158 -20.36 -3.95 -1.25
C GLY A 158 -19.87 -3.98 0.20
N PHE A 159 -19.57 -5.15 0.78
CA PHE A 159 -19.05 -5.25 2.15
C PHE A 159 -17.74 -4.47 2.29
N GLU A 160 -17.69 -3.56 3.27
CA GLU A 160 -16.51 -2.72 3.50
C GLU A 160 -15.71 -3.20 4.71
N ALA A 161 -14.37 -3.14 4.59
CA ALA A 161 -13.46 -3.53 5.66
C ALA A 161 -12.20 -2.65 5.69
N ARG A 162 -11.56 -2.55 6.87
CA ARG A 162 -10.29 -1.83 7.03
C ARG A 162 -9.10 -2.56 6.42
N GLN A 163 -9.23 -3.88 6.28
CA GLN A 163 -8.20 -4.74 5.68
C GLN A 163 -8.72 -5.38 4.39
N HIS A 164 -7.81 -5.69 3.49
CA HIS A 164 -8.11 -6.45 2.29
C HIS A 164 -8.38 -7.92 2.63
N PHE A 165 -9.38 -8.52 1.98
CA PHE A 165 -9.70 -9.94 2.10
C PHE A 165 -9.62 -10.62 0.75
N TRP A 166 -8.98 -11.78 0.70
CA TRP A 166 -8.97 -12.64 -0.50
C TRP A 166 -10.29 -13.38 -0.67
N GLN A 167 -10.93 -13.75 0.43
CA GLN A 167 -12.31 -14.24 0.46
C GLN A 167 -13.16 -13.28 1.26
N CYS A 168 -14.22 -12.76 0.65
CA CYS A 168 -15.11 -11.81 1.30
C CYS A 168 -15.84 -12.44 2.49
N PRO A 169 -15.78 -11.87 3.70
CA PRO A 169 -16.50 -12.41 4.84
C PRO A 169 -18.02 -12.24 4.73
N GLY A 170 -18.51 -11.31 3.89
CA GLY A 170 -19.94 -11.09 3.68
C GLY A 170 -20.57 -12.07 2.70
N CYS A 171 -20.02 -12.19 1.49
CA CYS A 171 -20.60 -13.03 0.42
C CYS A 171 -19.80 -14.28 0.09
N GLN A 172 -18.66 -14.51 0.77
CA GLN A 172 -17.76 -15.65 0.55
C GLN A 172 -17.10 -15.69 -0.85
N GLY A 173 -17.29 -14.68 -1.69
CA GLY A 173 -16.65 -14.58 -2.99
C GLY A 173 -15.14 -14.44 -2.87
N TRP A 174 -14.40 -15.19 -3.69
CA TRP A 174 -12.95 -15.09 -3.79
C TRP A 174 -12.53 -13.98 -4.73
N ASP A 175 -11.39 -13.34 -4.45
CA ASP A 175 -10.75 -12.30 -5.27
C ASP A 175 -11.69 -11.15 -5.66
N SER A 176 -12.68 -10.89 -4.79
CA SER A 176 -13.73 -9.88 -5.01
C SER A 176 -13.39 -8.50 -4.43
N TYR A 177 -12.26 -8.35 -3.75
CA TYR A 177 -11.74 -7.07 -3.28
C TYR A 177 -10.69 -6.56 -4.25
N PRO A 178 -10.89 -5.40 -4.92
CA PRO A 178 -9.81 -4.72 -5.63
C PRO A 178 -8.70 -4.32 -4.65
N ALA A 179 -7.47 -4.28 -5.14
CA ALA A 179 -6.32 -3.79 -4.37
C ALA A 179 -6.30 -2.24 -4.33
N ARG A 180 -7.48 -1.64 -4.13
CA ARG A 180 -7.71 -0.18 -4.09
C ARG A 180 -8.63 0.17 -2.92
N ARG A 181 -8.46 1.36 -2.39
CA ARG A 181 -9.31 1.90 -1.33
C ARG A 181 -10.64 2.39 -1.89
N VAL A 182 -11.63 2.58 -1.02
CA VAL A 182 -12.97 3.07 -1.41
C VAL A 182 -12.88 4.41 -2.16
N GLU A 183 -11.95 5.29 -1.79
CA GLU A 183 -11.75 6.57 -2.46
C GLU A 183 -11.28 6.44 -3.92
N GLU A 184 -10.62 5.33 -4.24
CA GLU A 184 -10.05 5.06 -5.57
C GLU A 184 -10.98 4.25 -6.49
N LEU A 185 -12.20 3.91 -6.01
CA LEU A 185 -13.21 3.16 -6.75
C LEU A 185 -14.22 4.12 -7.39
#